data_c0f8b3635da1fda7e806b576b334093a
#
_entry.id   c0f8b3635da1fda7e806b576b334093a
#
_cell.length_a   1.000
_cell.length_b   1.000
_cell.length_c   1.000
_cell.angle_alpha   90.00
_cell.angle_beta   90.00
_cell.angle_gamma   90.00
#
_symmetry.space_group_name_H-M   'P 1'
#
loop_
_entity.id
_entity.type
_entity.pdbx_description
1 polymer ?
#
loop_
_entity_poly.entity_id
_entity_poly.type
_entity_poly.pdbx_seq_one_letter_code
_entity_poly.pdbx_strand_id
1 'polypeptide(L)'
;MTGTGEGPDAGADLARARALVGRARRIVVLTGAGISTDSGIPDFRGPQGVWTKDPAAEKAANIDIYVSDPEVRRRAWQNRLTSPLWDAQPNPGHAAIVALERAGRLVTLVTQNIDGLHQKAGSDPERIVEIHGNSSEIVCLRCDHRQPAEAVHDRVRAGEEDPACQEPTAQGPACGGILKSATISFGQSLVAADLRRAEAAAARCDLLLCVGSTLSVYPAAGLVPIAARSGAVVVIVNGAPTEMDPLADVVVNGSISEILPALVSGP
;
A
#
# COMPACT_ATOMS: atom_id res chain seq x y z
N MET A 1 5.41 -33.34 33.41
CA MET A 1 6.46 -32.50 32.81
C MET A 1 5.78 -31.63 31.74
N THR A 2 5.36 -30.45 32.15
CA THR A 2 4.68 -29.48 31.26
C THR A 2 5.77 -28.64 30.63
N GLY A 3 6.08 -28.92 29.38
CA GLY A 3 6.96 -28.06 28.58
C GLY A 3 6.24 -26.77 28.29
N THR A 4 6.64 -25.70 28.94
CA THR A 4 6.33 -24.32 28.55
C THR A 4 7.06 -24.07 27.24
N GLY A 5 6.29 -24.09 26.11
CA GLY A 5 6.80 -23.61 24.85
C GLY A 5 7.09 -22.11 25.00
N GLU A 6 8.37 -21.77 25.11
CA GLU A 6 8.81 -20.38 24.97
C GLU A 6 8.39 -19.91 23.57
N GLY A 7 7.56 -18.88 23.52
CA GLY A 7 7.25 -18.19 22.27
C GLY A 7 8.55 -17.65 21.63
N PRO A 8 8.54 -17.33 20.30
CA PRO A 8 9.73 -16.86 19.63
C PRO A 8 10.34 -15.68 20.39
N ASP A 9 11.65 -15.73 20.61
CA ASP A 9 12.41 -14.66 21.28
C ASP A 9 12.44 -13.43 20.34
N ALA A 10 11.53 -12.49 20.56
CA ALA A 10 11.37 -11.29 19.73
C ALA A 10 12.69 -10.50 19.61
N GLY A 11 13.56 -10.58 20.62
CA GLY A 11 14.88 -9.95 20.56
C GLY A 11 15.82 -10.66 19.60
N ALA A 12 15.80 -12.00 19.59
CA ALA A 12 16.62 -12.79 18.68
C ALA A 12 16.16 -12.64 17.22
N ASP A 13 14.84 -12.60 16.97
CA ASP A 13 14.29 -12.40 15.63
C ASP A 13 14.62 -11.01 15.09
N LEU A 14 14.51 -9.96 15.91
CA LEU A 14 14.93 -8.61 15.53
C LEU A 14 16.43 -8.54 15.20
N ALA A 15 17.28 -9.16 16.01
CA ALA A 15 18.72 -9.20 15.77
C ALA A 15 19.06 -9.97 14.47
N ARG A 16 18.37 -11.10 14.21
CA ARG A 16 18.51 -11.87 12.99
C ARG A 16 18.05 -11.08 11.77
N ALA A 17 16.87 -10.44 11.82
CA ALA A 17 16.36 -9.59 10.76
C ALA A 17 17.33 -8.45 10.45
N ARG A 18 17.85 -7.77 11.48
CA ARG A 18 18.83 -6.69 11.32
C ARG A 18 20.09 -7.18 10.62
N ALA A 19 20.63 -8.36 10.98
CA ALA A 19 21.80 -8.94 10.34
C ALA A 19 21.53 -9.25 8.86
N LEU A 20 20.36 -9.79 8.52
CA LEU A 20 19.97 -10.09 7.14
C LEU A 20 19.81 -8.80 6.33
N VAL A 21 19.05 -7.84 6.84
CA VAL A 21 18.89 -6.53 6.19
C VAL A 21 20.25 -5.85 6.06
N GLY A 22 21.13 -5.90 7.07
CA GLY A 22 22.47 -5.30 7.05
C GLY A 22 23.37 -5.79 5.91
N ARG A 23 23.25 -7.06 5.50
CA ARG A 23 24.05 -7.69 4.43
C ARG A 23 23.48 -7.46 3.03
N ALA A 24 22.16 -7.24 2.91
CA ALA A 24 21.50 -7.11 1.63
C ALA A 24 21.92 -5.85 0.88
N ARG A 25 22.00 -5.95 -0.45
CA ARG A 25 22.45 -4.87 -1.36
C ARG A 25 21.36 -4.45 -2.33
N ARG A 26 20.43 -5.34 -2.65
CA ARG A 26 19.33 -5.11 -3.58
C ARG A 26 18.02 -5.44 -2.90
N ILE A 27 17.58 -4.52 -2.04
CA ILE A 27 16.37 -4.67 -1.24
C ILE A 27 15.16 -4.23 -2.07
N VAL A 28 14.14 -5.06 -2.12
CA VAL A 28 12.79 -4.67 -2.51
C VAL A 28 11.95 -4.60 -1.23
N VAL A 29 11.19 -3.52 -1.09
CA VAL A 29 10.25 -3.37 0.03
C VAL A 29 8.83 -3.50 -0.51
N LEU A 30 7.99 -4.32 0.14
CA LEU A 30 6.56 -4.43 -0.11
C LEU A 30 5.81 -3.91 1.11
N THR A 31 5.08 -2.79 0.97
CA THR A 31 4.32 -2.21 2.09
C THR A 31 2.82 -2.39 1.92
N GLY A 32 2.12 -2.49 3.05
CA GLY A 32 0.67 -2.44 3.15
C GLY A 32 0.22 -1.45 4.22
N ALA A 33 -1.08 -1.37 4.49
CA ALA A 33 -1.70 -0.33 5.32
C ALA A 33 -1.17 -0.26 6.76
N GLY A 34 -0.61 -1.35 7.27
CA GLY A 34 -0.03 -1.39 8.62
C GLY A 34 1.15 -0.43 8.83
N ILE A 35 1.88 -0.03 7.76
CA ILE A 35 2.95 0.98 7.90
C ILE A 35 2.38 2.37 8.20
N SER A 36 1.13 2.64 7.82
CA SER A 36 0.51 3.96 7.93
C SER A 36 -0.38 4.12 9.17
N THR A 37 -0.54 3.08 9.99
CA THR A 37 -1.38 3.13 11.21
C THR A 37 -0.87 4.16 12.21
N ASP A 38 0.43 4.24 12.42
CA ASP A 38 1.07 5.24 13.29
C ASP A 38 1.05 6.67 12.69
N SER A 39 0.61 6.80 11.45
CA SER A 39 0.32 8.08 10.79
C SER A 39 -1.14 8.51 10.93
N GLY A 40 -1.96 7.74 11.66
CA GLY A 40 -3.38 8.01 11.88
C GLY A 40 -4.30 7.47 10.78
N ILE A 41 -3.78 6.71 9.80
CA ILE A 41 -4.59 6.06 8.77
C ILE A 41 -4.91 4.63 9.24
N PRO A 42 -6.19 4.29 9.47
CA PRO A 42 -6.56 2.93 9.87
C PRO A 42 -6.23 1.93 8.75
N ASP A 43 -5.79 0.74 9.11
CA ASP A 43 -5.69 -0.36 8.18
C ASP A 43 -7.09 -0.89 7.77
N PHE A 44 -7.14 -1.90 6.91
CA PHE A 44 -8.40 -2.43 6.40
C PHE A 44 -8.92 -3.63 7.21
N ARG A 45 -8.03 -4.56 7.60
CA ARG A 45 -8.36 -5.88 8.13
C ARG A 45 -7.85 -6.16 9.54
N GLY A 46 -7.06 -5.26 10.12
CA GLY A 46 -6.60 -5.37 11.50
C GLY A 46 -7.76 -5.29 12.51
N PRO A 47 -7.51 -5.49 13.79
CA PRO A 47 -8.56 -5.45 14.83
C PRO A 47 -9.32 -4.12 14.87
N GLN A 48 -8.71 -3.03 14.43
CA GLN A 48 -9.32 -1.69 14.32
C GLN A 48 -9.56 -1.26 12.87
N GLY A 49 -9.41 -2.20 11.91
CA GLY A 49 -9.48 -1.95 10.48
C GLY A 49 -10.86 -1.50 10.01
N VAL A 50 -10.87 -0.73 8.93
CA VAL A 50 -12.09 -0.14 8.34
C VAL A 50 -13.12 -1.21 8.02
N TRP A 51 -12.72 -2.31 7.39
CA TRP A 51 -13.63 -3.39 6.98
C TRP A 51 -14.02 -4.33 8.12
N THR A 52 -13.15 -4.42 9.14
CA THR A 52 -13.49 -5.15 10.39
C THR A 52 -14.62 -4.43 11.12
N LYS A 53 -14.62 -3.09 11.13
CA LYS A 53 -15.66 -2.27 11.77
C LYS A 53 -16.90 -2.06 10.90
N ASP A 54 -16.70 -1.95 9.59
CA ASP A 54 -17.77 -1.74 8.61
C ASP A 54 -17.60 -2.67 7.38
N PRO A 55 -18.15 -3.88 7.43
CA PRO A 55 -18.12 -4.81 6.29
C PRO A 55 -18.83 -4.27 5.03
N ALA A 56 -19.73 -3.28 5.16
CA ALA A 56 -20.36 -2.65 4.01
C ALA A 56 -19.38 -1.77 3.22
N ALA A 57 -18.37 -1.20 3.89
CA ALA A 57 -17.30 -0.45 3.24
C ALA A 57 -16.44 -1.34 2.32
N GLU A 58 -16.22 -2.62 2.67
CA GLU A 58 -15.52 -3.57 1.80
C GLU A 58 -16.29 -3.83 0.51
N LYS A 59 -17.62 -4.03 0.61
CA LYS A 59 -18.48 -4.21 -0.57
C LYS A 59 -18.47 -2.96 -1.47
N ALA A 60 -18.49 -1.76 -0.90
CA ALA A 60 -18.43 -0.51 -1.63
C ALA A 60 -17.08 -0.29 -2.35
N ALA A 61 -16.03 -1.01 -1.97
CA ALA A 61 -14.73 -0.99 -2.65
C ALA A 61 -14.71 -1.84 -3.94
N ASN A 62 -15.82 -2.46 -4.36
CA ASN A 62 -15.95 -3.21 -5.60
C ASN A 62 -16.31 -2.27 -6.77
N ILE A 63 -15.66 -2.46 -7.93
CA ILE A 63 -15.86 -1.57 -9.10
C ILE A 63 -17.28 -1.68 -9.67
N ASP A 64 -17.85 -2.86 -9.74
CA ASP A 64 -19.18 -3.06 -10.34
C ASP A 64 -20.25 -2.36 -9.49
N ILE A 65 -20.13 -2.40 -8.17
CA ILE A 65 -21.02 -1.70 -7.25
C ILE A 65 -20.85 -0.19 -7.40
N TYR A 66 -19.59 0.29 -7.44
CA TYR A 66 -19.28 1.71 -7.61
C TYR A 66 -19.87 2.26 -8.91
N VAL A 67 -19.79 1.51 -10.02
CA VAL A 67 -20.29 1.92 -11.32
C VAL A 67 -21.81 1.89 -11.39
N SER A 68 -22.45 0.85 -10.82
CA SER A 68 -23.89 0.64 -10.95
C SER A 68 -24.73 1.44 -9.97
N ASP A 69 -24.16 1.84 -8.80
CA ASP A 69 -24.93 2.48 -7.72
C ASP A 69 -24.50 3.94 -7.48
N PRO A 70 -25.31 4.94 -7.88
CA PRO A 70 -25.03 6.36 -7.62
C PRO A 70 -24.94 6.71 -6.13
N GLU A 71 -25.70 6.03 -5.25
CA GLU A 71 -25.64 6.30 -3.81
C GLU A 71 -24.31 5.89 -3.21
N VAL A 72 -23.76 4.77 -3.68
CA VAL A 72 -22.40 4.35 -3.30
C VAL A 72 -21.37 5.39 -3.73
N ARG A 73 -21.49 5.96 -4.95
CA ARG A 73 -20.59 7.02 -5.42
C ARG A 73 -20.70 8.28 -4.57
N ARG A 74 -21.92 8.77 -4.30
CA ARG A 74 -22.14 9.97 -3.46
C ARG A 74 -21.50 9.79 -2.08
N ARG A 75 -21.75 8.65 -1.43
CA ARG A 75 -21.14 8.32 -0.15
C ARG A 75 -19.62 8.26 -0.25
N ALA A 76 -19.09 7.65 -1.30
CA ALA A 76 -17.64 7.56 -1.52
C ALA A 76 -17.01 8.95 -1.70
N TRP A 77 -17.67 9.90 -2.37
CA TRP A 77 -17.19 11.28 -2.47
C TRP A 77 -17.18 11.99 -1.12
N GLN A 78 -18.23 11.86 -0.30
CA GLN A 78 -18.27 12.45 1.03
C GLN A 78 -17.17 11.85 1.94
N ASN A 79 -16.98 10.53 1.93
CA ASN A 79 -15.94 9.87 2.71
C ASN A 79 -14.53 10.33 2.31
N ARG A 80 -14.31 10.63 1.02
CA ARG A 80 -13.01 11.16 0.56
C ARG A 80 -12.72 12.54 1.12
N LEU A 81 -13.72 13.44 1.19
CA LEU A 81 -13.53 14.78 1.74
C LEU A 81 -13.11 14.77 3.21
N THR A 82 -13.55 13.78 3.98
CA THR A 82 -13.30 13.66 5.42
C THR A 82 -12.23 12.63 5.76
N SER A 83 -11.54 12.10 4.75
CA SER A 83 -10.54 11.05 4.97
C SER A 83 -9.32 11.59 5.73
N PRO A 84 -8.87 10.89 6.79
CA PRO A 84 -7.66 11.26 7.53
C PRO A 84 -6.38 11.20 6.68
N LEU A 85 -6.46 10.58 5.51
CA LEU A 85 -5.36 10.47 4.54
C LEU A 85 -4.77 11.83 4.16
N TRP A 86 -5.61 12.88 4.05
CA TRP A 86 -5.18 14.20 3.58
C TRP A 86 -4.25 14.93 4.57
N ASP A 87 -4.49 14.76 5.86
CA ASP A 87 -3.73 15.41 6.93
C ASP A 87 -2.58 14.53 7.46
N ALA A 88 -2.55 13.26 7.09
CA ALA A 88 -1.57 12.30 7.57
C ALA A 88 -0.14 12.71 7.22
N GLN A 89 0.77 12.43 8.17
CA GLN A 89 2.20 12.68 8.01
C GLN A 89 2.96 11.36 8.02
N PRO A 90 4.08 11.26 7.26
CA PRO A 90 4.96 10.11 7.35
C PRO A 90 5.44 9.88 8.78
N ASN A 91 5.58 8.62 9.15
CA ASN A 91 6.10 8.19 10.46
C ASN A 91 7.54 7.62 10.34
N PRO A 92 8.18 7.22 11.46
CA PRO A 92 9.53 6.67 11.45
C PRO A 92 9.72 5.45 10.53
N GLY A 93 8.67 4.64 10.30
CA GLY A 93 8.70 3.52 9.35
C GLY A 93 8.94 3.98 7.91
N HIS A 94 8.24 5.02 7.47
CA HIS A 94 8.47 5.62 6.15
C HIS A 94 9.88 6.22 6.04
N ALA A 95 10.34 6.92 7.06
CA ALA A 95 11.69 7.50 7.10
C ALA A 95 12.80 6.42 7.01
N ALA A 96 12.58 5.26 7.62
CA ALA A 96 13.51 4.14 7.55
C ALA A 96 13.66 3.60 6.12
N ILE A 97 12.58 3.55 5.34
CA ILE A 97 12.64 3.15 3.92
C ILE A 97 13.43 4.18 3.10
N VAL A 98 13.22 5.47 3.34
CA VAL A 98 14.03 6.55 2.72
C VAL A 98 15.51 6.40 3.09
N ALA A 99 15.83 5.98 4.31
CA ALA A 99 17.22 5.72 4.70
C ALA A 99 17.85 4.56 3.90
N LEU A 100 17.11 3.47 3.63
CA LEU A 100 17.57 2.40 2.73
C LEU A 100 17.83 2.91 1.31
N GLU A 101 16.98 3.79 0.83
CA GLU A 101 17.13 4.40 -0.50
C GLU A 101 18.37 5.28 -0.58
N ARG A 102 18.56 6.18 0.39
CA ARG A 102 19.74 7.05 0.48
C ARG A 102 21.04 6.28 0.63
N ALA A 103 20.99 5.11 1.24
CA ALA A 103 22.12 4.18 1.32
C ALA A 103 22.39 3.43 0.00
N GLY A 104 21.62 3.68 -1.07
CA GLY A 104 21.75 3.01 -2.36
C GLY A 104 21.36 1.52 -2.35
N ARG A 105 20.60 1.09 -1.34
CA ARG A 105 20.26 -0.33 -1.11
C ARG A 105 18.83 -0.68 -1.55
N LEU A 106 17.93 0.30 -1.63
CA LEU A 106 16.56 0.14 -2.11
C LEU A 106 16.55 0.13 -3.64
N VAL A 107 16.11 -0.98 -4.24
CA VAL A 107 15.91 -1.10 -5.69
C VAL A 107 14.53 -0.62 -6.09
N THR A 108 13.50 -1.11 -5.40
CA THR A 108 12.11 -0.77 -5.68
C THR A 108 11.30 -0.83 -4.38
N LEU A 109 10.44 0.14 -4.20
CA LEU A 109 9.40 0.16 -3.20
C LEU A 109 8.07 -0.16 -3.86
N VAL A 110 7.50 -1.30 -3.58
CA VAL A 110 6.14 -1.67 -4.01
C VAL A 110 5.19 -1.37 -2.86
N THR A 111 4.21 -0.51 -3.08
CA THR A 111 3.22 -0.21 -2.05
C THR A 111 1.82 -0.58 -2.48
N GLN A 112 1.09 -1.21 -1.58
CA GLN A 112 -0.36 -1.43 -1.70
C GLN A 112 -1.16 -0.21 -1.25
N ASN A 113 -0.49 0.75 -0.58
CA ASN A 113 -1.12 1.95 -0.04
C ASN A 113 -1.38 2.97 -1.13
N ILE A 114 -2.43 3.76 -0.90
CA ILE A 114 -2.92 4.80 -1.81
C ILE A 114 -2.74 6.21 -1.20
N ASP A 115 -1.99 6.31 -0.09
CA ASP A 115 -1.92 7.48 0.78
C ASP A 115 -0.85 8.51 0.39
N GLY A 116 0.09 8.15 -0.49
CA GLY A 116 1.18 9.03 -0.90
C GLY A 116 2.23 9.31 0.18
N LEU A 117 2.20 8.62 1.34
CA LEU A 117 3.10 8.91 2.45
C LEU A 117 4.56 8.56 2.15
N HIS A 118 4.83 7.61 1.27
CA HIS A 118 6.19 7.31 0.84
C HIS A 118 6.82 8.49 0.07
N GLN A 119 6.08 9.08 -0.87
CA GLN A 119 6.51 10.27 -1.61
C GLN A 119 6.67 11.45 -0.65
N LYS A 120 5.70 11.63 0.27
CA LYS A 120 5.72 12.70 1.28
C LYS A 120 6.89 12.55 2.26
N ALA A 121 7.36 11.32 2.52
CA ALA A 121 8.56 11.03 3.30
C ALA A 121 9.86 11.36 2.57
N GLY A 122 9.82 11.52 1.24
CA GLY A 122 10.96 11.84 0.40
C GLY A 122 11.55 10.64 -0.36
N SER A 123 10.80 9.54 -0.51
CA SER A 123 11.16 8.46 -1.45
C SER A 123 11.06 8.94 -2.89
N ASP A 124 12.00 8.52 -3.73
CA ASP A 124 12.01 8.82 -5.15
C ASP A 124 10.81 8.19 -5.87
N PRO A 125 9.91 8.98 -6.49
CA PRO A 125 8.75 8.45 -7.18
C PRO A 125 9.08 7.43 -8.28
N GLU A 126 10.25 7.53 -8.92
CA GLU A 126 10.68 6.57 -9.94
C GLU A 126 10.98 5.18 -9.36
N ARG A 127 11.28 5.09 -8.06
CA ARG A 127 11.49 3.83 -7.35
C ARG A 127 10.23 3.24 -6.77
N ILE A 128 9.13 4.00 -6.73
CA ILE A 128 7.86 3.54 -6.18
C ILE A 128 7.03 2.86 -7.27
N VAL A 129 6.39 1.76 -6.89
CA VAL A 129 5.31 1.11 -7.65
C VAL A 129 4.06 1.15 -6.77
N GLU A 130 3.14 2.06 -7.08
CA GLU A 130 1.82 2.14 -6.43
C GLU A 130 0.89 1.09 -7.05
N ILE A 131 1.04 -0.18 -6.62
CA ILE A 131 0.41 -1.33 -7.28
C ILE A 131 -1.13 -1.28 -7.23
N HIS A 132 -1.70 -0.52 -6.30
CA HIS A 132 -3.14 -0.27 -6.19
C HIS A 132 -3.53 1.17 -6.57
N GLY A 133 -2.65 1.89 -7.28
CA GLY A 133 -2.85 3.29 -7.65
C GLY A 133 -2.72 4.23 -6.46
N ASN A 134 -3.25 5.46 -6.60
CA ASN A 134 -3.18 6.49 -5.57
C ASN A 134 -4.49 7.29 -5.45
N SER A 135 -4.64 8.00 -4.34
CA SER A 135 -5.80 8.84 -4.05
C SER A 135 -5.63 10.30 -4.47
N SER A 136 -4.43 10.72 -4.85
CA SER A 136 -4.12 12.10 -5.23
C SER A 136 -4.67 12.48 -6.61
N GLU A 137 -5.06 11.49 -7.41
CA GLU A 137 -5.63 11.66 -8.73
C GLU A 137 -7.04 11.08 -8.84
N ILE A 138 -7.82 11.67 -9.71
CA ILE A 138 -9.12 11.17 -10.16
C ILE A 138 -9.00 10.76 -11.62
N VAL A 139 -9.60 9.64 -11.98
CA VAL A 139 -9.66 9.12 -13.34
C VAL A 139 -11.11 9.01 -13.80
N CYS A 140 -11.35 9.31 -15.07
CA CYS A 140 -12.61 9.05 -15.73
C CYS A 140 -12.66 7.61 -16.26
N LEU A 141 -13.69 6.84 -15.87
CA LEU A 141 -13.84 5.45 -16.31
C LEU A 141 -14.28 5.29 -17.79
N ARG A 142 -14.53 6.42 -18.50
CA ARG A 142 -14.93 6.39 -19.91
C ARG A 142 -13.83 6.83 -20.87
N CYS A 143 -13.09 7.89 -20.53
CA CYS A 143 -12.11 8.48 -21.43
C CYS A 143 -10.67 8.47 -20.86
N ASP A 144 -10.47 7.84 -19.71
CA ASP A 144 -9.18 7.73 -19.00
C ASP A 144 -8.52 9.07 -18.66
N HIS A 145 -9.23 10.20 -18.83
CA HIS A 145 -8.73 11.51 -18.41
C HIS A 145 -8.41 11.50 -16.92
N ARG A 146 -7.23 12.01 -16.57
CA ARG A 146 -6.76 12.12 -15.19
C ARG A 146 -6.64 13.57 -14.79
N GLN A 147 -6.98 13.87 -13.53
CA GLN A 147 -6.87 15.19 -12.95
C GLN A 147 -6.56 15.11 -11.46
N PRO A 148 -5.99 16.16 -10.84
CA PRO A 148 -5.77 16.20 -9.40
C PRO A 148 -7.08 15.99 -8.62
N ALA A 149 -7.02 15.23 -7.54
CA ALA A 149 -8.18 14.93 -6.71
C ALA A 149 -8.83 16.21 -6.15
N GLU A 150 -8.02 17.21 -5.79
CA GLU A 150 -8.50 18.47 -5.21
C GLU A 150 -9.47 19.20 -6.15
N ALA A 151 -9.20 19.22 -7.46
CA ALA A 151 -10.09 19.87 -8.44
C ALA A 151 -11.51 19.27 -8.44
N VAL A 152 -11.64 17.96 -8.18
CA VAL A 152 -12.95 17.31 -8.08
C VAL A 152 -13.54 17.47 -6.68
N HIS A 153 -12.71 17.42 -5.65
CA HIS A 153 -13.13 17.67 -4.27
C HIS A 153 -13.74 19.05 -4.09
N ASP A 154 -13.20 20.07 -4.75
CA ASP A 154 -13.78 21.43 -4.74
C ASP A 154 -15.20 21.46 -5.32
N ARG A 155 -15.44 20.70 -6.39
CA ARG A 155 -16.80 20.53 -6.97
C ARG A 155 -17.76 19.87 -5.97
N VAL A 156 -17.28 18.82 -5.27
CA VAL A 156 -18.09 18.15 -4.25
C VAL A 156 -18.37 19.08 -3.07
N ARG A 157 -17.39 19.86 -2.61
CA ARG A 157 -17.59 20.91 -1.57
C ARG A 157 -18.59 21.98 -2.02
N ALA A 158 -18.64 22.29 -3.32
CA ALA A 158 -19.58 23.23 -3.90
C ALA A 158 -21.00 22.63 -4.09
N GLY A 159 -21.23 21.37 -3.69
CA GLY A 159 -22.54 20.72 -3.69
C GLY A 159 -22.79 19.74 -4.85
N GLU A 160 -21.80 19.44 -5.68
CA GLU A 160 -21.95 18.41 -6.72
C GLU A 160 -21.77 17.01 -6.08
N GLU A 161 -22.89 16.31 -5.89
CA GLU A 161 -22.91 15.06 -5.11
C GLU A 161 -22.24 13.88 -5.82
N ASP A 162 -22.36 13.80 -7.16
CA ASP A 162 -21.78 12.72 -8.00
C ASP A 162 -21.14 13.36 -9.25
N PRO A 163 -19.94 13.94 -9.12
CA PRO A 163 -19.29 14.69 -10.19
C PRO A 163 -19.01 13.82 -11.40
N ALA A 164 -19.43 14.30 -12.58
CA ALA A 164 -19.13 13.68 -13.85
C ALA A 164 -17.91 14.31 -14.54
N CYS A 165 -17.31 13.55 -15.46
CA CYS A 165 -16.17 14.01 -16.24
C CYS A 165 -16.55 15.19 -17.13
N GLN A 166 -15.80 16.28 -17.04
CA GLN A 166 -16.00 17.51 -17.81
C GLN A 166 -15.04 17.63 -19.00
N GLU A 167 -14.21 16.61 -19.26
CA GLU A 167 -13.29 16.61 -20.39
C GLU A 167 -14.04 16.78 -21.70
N PRO A 168 -13.65 17.73 -22.56
CA PRO A 168 -14.27 17.93 -23.87
C PRO A 168 -14.14 16.68 -24.75
N THR A 169 -15.20 16.37 -25.51
CA THR A 169 -15.11 15.33 -26.54
C THR A 169 -14.85 15.95 -27.91
N ALA A 170 -14.29 15.20 -28.84
CA ALA A 170 -14.04 15.64 -30.20
C ALA A 170 -15.32 16.07 -30.96
N GLN A 171 -16.50 15.69 -30.47
CA GLN A 171 -17.81 15.89 -31.17
C GLN A 171 -18.76 16.83 -30.42
N GLY A 172 -18.32 17.54 -29.36
CA GLY A 172 -19.17 18.48 -28.64
C GLY A 172 -19.05 18.43 -27.11
N PRO A 173 -20.18 18.14 -26.39
CA PRO A 173 -20.24 18.36 -24.95
C PRO A 173 -19.22 17.49 -24.16
N ALA A 174 -19.11 17.82 -22.88
CA ALA A 174 -18.24 17.10 -21.96
C ALA A 174 -18.49 15.58 -21.96
N CYS A 175 -17.46 14.80 -21.67
CA CYS A 175 -17.48 13.34 -21.67
C CYS A 175 -18.62 12.74 -20.81
N GLY A 176 -18.90 13.33 -19.62
CA GLY A 176 -19.97 12.87 -18.74
C GLY A 176 -19.72 11.48 -18.15
N GLY A 177 -18.51 10.94 -18.24
CA GLY A 177 -18.14 9.65 -17.67
C GLY A 177 -18.05 9.68 -16.15
N ILE A 178 -18.21 8.53 -15.51
CA ILE A 178 -18.05 8.37 -14.05
C ILE A 178 -16.62 8.68 -13.65
N LEU A 179 -16.44 9.54 -12.65
CA LEU A 179 -15.17 9.84 -12.03
C LEU A 179 -14.92 8.94 -10.82
N LYS A 180 -13.67 8.56 -10.61
CA LYS A 180 -13.23 7.72 -9.50
C LYS A 180 -11.80 8.08 -9.10
N SER A 181 -11.42 7.91 -7.81
CA SER A 181 -9.99 7.97 -7.45
C SER A 181 -9.19 6.99 -8.31
N ALA A 182 -7.99 7.38 -8.70
CA ALA A 182 -7.10 6.56 -9.52
C ALA A 182 -6.51 5.35 -8.76
N THR A 183 -7.32 4.79 -7.86
CA THR A 183 -7.03 3.58 -7.08
C THR A 183 -7.60 2.35 -7.78
N ILE A 184 -7.05 1.17 -7.51
CA ILE A 184 -7.60 -0.09 -8.02
C ILE A 184 -8.63 -0.63 -7.03
N SER A 185 -9.87 -0.78 -7.48
CA SER A 185 -10.95 -1.39 -6.70
C SER A 185 -10.96 -2.92 -6.88
N PHE A 186 -11.60 -3.64 -5.97
CA PHE A 186 -11.87 -5.07 -6.19
C PHE A 186 -12.66 -5.27 -7.49
N GLY A 187 -12.28 -6.28 -8.26
CA GLY A 187 -12.82 -6.54 -9.58
C GLY A 187 -12.11 -5.79 -10.72
N GLN A 188 -11.21 -4.84 -10.42
CA GLN A 188 -10.35 -4.22 -11.43
C GLN A 188 -9.00 -4.94 -11.54
N SER A 189 -8.50 -5.04 -12.76
CA SER A 189 -7.13 -5.51 -13.01
C SER A 189 -6.11 -4.47 -12.56
N LEU A 190 -4.99 -4.92 -12.01
CA LEU A 190 -3.82 -4.07 -11.79
C LEU A 190 -3.27 -3.55 -13.11
N VAL A 191 -2.57 -2.43 -13.07
CA VAL A 191 -1.83 -1.93 -14.23
C VAL A 191 -0.73 -2.94 -14.57
N ALA A 192 -0.83 -3.55 -15.75
CA ALA A 192 0.06 -4.64 -16.14
C ALA A 192 1.55 -4.26 -16.16
N ALA A 193 1.86 -2.99 -16.45
CA ALA A 193 3.23 -2.48 -16.42
C ALA A 193 3.78 -2.45 -14.98
N ASP A 194 2.97 -1.99 -14.01
CA ASP A 194 3.35 -1.91 -12.61
C ASP A 194 3.52 -3.30 -12.00
N LEU A 195 2.62 -4.23 -12.31
CA LEU A 195 2.73 -5.61 -11.85
C LEU A 195 4.01 -6.25 -12.39
N ARG A 196 4.28 -6.15 -13.69
CA ARG A 196 5.53 -6.68 -14.28
C ARG A 196 6.77 -6.05 -13.66
N ARG A 197 6.75 -4.75 -13.37
CA ARG A 197 7.86 -4.05 -12.71
C ARG A 197 8.10 -4.58 -11.30
N ALA A 198 7.03 -4.78 -10.53
CA ALA A 198 7.09 -5.34 -9.18
C ALA A 198 7.61 -6.78 -9.18
N GLU A 199 7.08 -7.65 -10.05
CA GLU A 199 7.50 -9.04 -10.20
C GLU A 199 8.97 -9.14 -10.63
N ALA A 200 9.39 -8.33 -11.60
CA ALA A 200 10.78 -8.31 -12.06
C ALA A 200 11.75 -7.81 -10.97
N ALA A 201 11.30 -6.90 -10.11
CA ALA A 201 12.09 -6.45 -8.97
C ALA A 201 12.21 -7.58 -7.92
N ALA A 202 11.10 -8.21 -7.55
CA ALA A 202 11.06 -9.34 -6.61
C ALA A 202 11.92 -10.52 -7.07
N ALA A 203 11.93 -10.84 -8.37
CA ALA A 203 12.73 -11.92 -8.94
C ALA A 203 14.26 -11.64 -8.95
N ARG A 204 14.65 -10.38 -8.75
CA ARG A 204 16.07 -9.96 -8.85
C ARG A 204 16.65 -9.38 -7.56
N CYS A 205 15.85 -9.22 -6.52
CA CYS A 205 16.36 -8.76 -5.23
C CYS A 205 17.20 -9.84 -4.54
N ASP A 206 18.01 -9.44 -3.59
CA ASP A 206 18.67 -10.34 -2.65
C ASP A 206 17.91 -10.40 -1.31
N LEU A 207 17.02 -9.42 -1.06
CA LEU A 207 16.12 -9.40 0.08
C LEU A 207 14.79 -8.75 -0.28
N LEU A 208 13.69 -9.42 0.05
CA LEU A 208 12.34 -8.87 0.07
C LEU A 208 11.95 -8.55 1.51
N LEU A 209 11.69 -7.28 1.80
CA LEU A 209 11.21 -6.79 3.10
C LEU A 209 9.71 -6.47 3.00
N CYS A 210 8.89 -7.31 3.60
CA CYS A 210 7.43 -7.12 3.65
C CYS A 210 7.05 -6.40 4.95
N VAL A 211 6.27 -5.33 4.85
CA VAL A 211 5.98 -4.44 5.98
C VAL A 211 4.50 -4.08 6.03
N GLY A 212 3.86 -4.37 7.16
CA GLY A 212 2.52 -3.88 7.44
C GLY A 212 1.43 -4.40 6.50
N SER A 213 1.56 -5.64 6.05
CA SER A 213 0.58 -6.28 5.16
C SER A 213 0.22 -7.66 5.67
N THR A 214 -1.05 -8.04 5.54
CA THR A 214 -1.51 -9.42 5.78
C THR A 214 -0.99 -10.41 4.74
N LEU A 215 -0.47 -9.91 3.61
CA LEU A 215 0.03 -10.69 2.48
C LEU A 215 -0.99 -11.71 1.94
N SER A 216 -2.29 -11.36 1.99
CA SER A 216 -3.42 -12.19 1.54
C SER A 216 -4.05 -11.70 0.23
N VAL A 217 -3.69 -10.48 -0.24
CA VAL A 217 -4.29 -9.86 -1.43
C VAL A 217 -3.44 -10.11 -2.65
N TYR A 218 -3.96 -10.92 -3.58
CA TYR A 218 -3.32 -11.19 -4.86
C TYR A 218 -3.73 -10.15 -5.93
N PRO A 219 -2.82 -9.85 -6.89
CA PRO A 219 -1.52 -10.50 -7.12
C PRO A 219 -0.35 -9.94 -6.28
N ALA A 220 -0.50 -8.88 -5.49
CA ALA A 220 0.58 -8.27 -4.71
C ALA A 220 1.28 -9.26 -3.77
N ALA A 221 0.52 -10.10 -3.05
CA ALA A 221 1.06 -11.15 -2.18
C ALA A 221 1.94 -12.17 -2.94
N GLY A 222 1.71 -12.35 -4.24
CA GLY A 222 2.51 -13.22 -5.11
C GLY A 222 3.98 -12.83 -5.25
N LEU A 223 4.35 -11.59 -4.89
CA LEU A 223 5.75 -11.16 -4.88
C LEU A 223 6.59 -11.94 -3.87
N VAL A 224 6.00 -12.39 -2.75
CA VAL A 224 6.71 -13.16 -1.72
C VAL A 224 7.20 -14.51 -2.27
N PRO A 225 6.35 -15.40 -2.82
CA PRO A 225 6.82 -16.65 -3.39
C PRO A 225 7.69 -16.45 -4.64
N ILE A 226 7.58 -15.34 -5.39
CA ILE A 226 8.49 -15.01 -6.49
C ILE A 226 9.90 -14.78 -5.95
N ALA A 227 10.05 -13.90 -4.93
CA ALA A 227 11.35 -13.61 -4.32
C ALA A 227 11.97 -14.85 -3.68
N ALA A 228 11.21 -15.61 -2.88
CA ALA A 228 11.69 -16.82 -2.22
C ALA A 228 12.19 -17.87 -3.23
N ARG A 229 11.43 -18.15 -4.30
CA ARG A 229 11.86 -19.07 -5.37
C ARG A 229 13.09 -18.58 -6.13
N SER A 230 13.33 -17.29 -6.16
CA SER A 230 14.52 -16.70 -6.80
C SER A 230 15.74 -16.67 -5.86
N GLY A 231 15.63 -17.22 -4.64
CA GLY A 231 16.71 -17.30 -3.67
C GLY A 231 16.93 -16.03 -2.85
N ALA A 232 15.99 -15.08 -2.89
CA ALA A 232 16.04 -13.90 -2.04
C ALA A 232 15.67 -14.26 -0.59
N VAL A 233 16.32 -13.59 0.36
CA VAL A 233 15.91 -13.61 1.76
C VAL A 233 14.58 -12.90 1.92
N VAL A 234 13.63 -13.49 2.64
CA VAL A 234 12.32 -12.90 2.94
C VAL A 234 12.26 -12.50 4.42
N VAL A 235 12.07 -11.23 4.68
CA VAL A 235 11.87 -10.66 6.03
C VAL A 235 10.48 -10.06 6.10
N ILE A 236 9.68 -10.46 7.09
CA ILE A 236 8.34 -9.92 7.32
C ILE A 236 8.34 -9.12 8.63
N VAL A 237 7.85 -7.88 8.58
CA VAL A 237 7.61 -7.01 9.75
C VAL A 237 6.13 -6.64 9.76
N ASN A 238 5.40 -7.18 10.72
CA ASN A 238 3.96 -6.95 10.81
C ASN A 238 3.46 -6.98 12.25
N GLY A 239 2.32 -6.37 12.54
CA GLY A 239 1.70 -6.38 13.86
C GLY A 239 1.02 -7.72 14.23
N ALA A 240 0.77 -8.58 13.25
CA ALA A 240 0.10 -9.87 13.42
C ALA A 240 0.67 -10.89 12.42
N PRO A 241 0.46 -12.21 12.63
CA PRO A 241 0.85 -13.24 11.68
C PRO A 241 0.27 -13.00 10.28
N THR A 242 0.98 -13.45 9.25
CA THR A 242 0.59 -13.35 7.84
C THR A 242 0.49 -14.72 7.17
N GLU A 243 -0.22 -14.78 6.04
CA GLU A 243 -0.32 -16.02 5.25
C GLU A 243 1.04 -16.46 4.67
N MET A 244 2.01 -15.53 4.59
CA MET A 244 3.32 -15.77 3.99
C MET A 244 4.43 -16.05 5.01
N ASP A 245 4.13 -16.08 6.31
CA ASP A 245 5.12 -16.40 7.36
C ASP A 245 5.86 -17.73 7.09
N PRO A 246 5.23 -18.80 6.55
CA PRO A 246 5.94 -20.04 6.22
C PRO A 246 7.01 -19.90 5.13
N LEU A 247 7.01 -18.80 4.36
CA LEU A 247 8.01 -18.50 3.32
C LEU A 247 9.09 -17.53 3.81
N ALA A 248 8.96 -17.00 5.02
CA ALA A 248 9.90 -16.04 5.57
C ALA A 248 11.11 -16.72 6.22
N ASP A 249 12.30 -16.12 6.02
CA ASP A 249 13.49 -16.47 6.77
C ASP A 249 13.44 -15.96 8.20
N VAL A 250 12.73 -14.83 8.41
CA VAL A 250 12.45 -14.28 9.73
C VAL A 250 11.18 -13.43 9.71
N VAL A 251 10.39 -13.55 10.78
CA VAL A 251 9.19 -12.72 11.03
C VAL A 251 9.44 -11.93 12.32
N VAL A 252 9.22 -10.62 12.27
CA VAL A 252 9.32 -9.74 13.45
C VAL A 252 7.96 -9.11 13.67
N ASN A 253 7.30 -9.46 14.76
CA ASN A 253 6.00 -8.90 15.12
C ASN A 253 6.18 -7.73 16.09
N GLY A 254 5.45 -6.63 15.85
CA GLY A 254 5.43 -5.46 16.73
C GLY A 254 5.19 -4.14 16.01
N SER A 255 5.54 -3.04 16.66
CA SER A 255 5.40 -1.69 16.12
C SER A 255 6.36 -1.48 14.94
N ILE A 256 5.79 -1.18 13.78
CA ILE A 256 6.56 -0.95 12.56
C ILE A 256 7.45 0.30 12.70
N SER A 257 6.94 1.35 13.35
CA SER A 257 7.67 2.60 13.59
C SER A 257 8.86 2.45 14.55
N GLU A 258 8.92 1.36 15.31
CA GLU A 258 10.07 1.02 16.18
C GLU A 258 11.01 0.04 15.48
N ILE A 259 10.45 -1.01 14.88
CA ILE A 259 11.22 -2.09 14.26
C ILE A 259 11.99 -1.62 13.03
N LEU A 260 11.34 -0.93 12.07
CA LEU A 260 12.01 -0.55 10.82
C LEU A 260 13.24 0.35 11.03
N PRO A 261 13.20 1.40 11.86
CA PRO A 261 14.41 2.17 12.18
C PRO A 261 15.53 1.30 12.75
N ALA A 262 15.20 0.34 13.64
CA ALA A 262 16.17 -0.57 14.23
C ALA A 262 16.81 -1.53 13.21
N LEU A 263 16.07 -1.94 12.17
CA LEU A 263 16.58 -2.81 11.11
C LEU A 263 17.52 -2.08 10.15
N VAL A 264 17.27 -0.80 9.86
CA VAL A 264 18.01 -0.05 8.84
C VAL A 264 19.16 0.76 9.41
N SER A 265 19.15 1.05 10.73
CA SER A 265 20.29 1.66 11.42
C SER A 265 21.49 0.74 11.26
N GLY A 266 22.55 1.21 10.58
CA GLY A 266 23.81 0.48 10.46
C GLY A 266 24.39 0.11 11.84
N PRO A 267 25.36 -0.82 11.88
CA PRO A 267 26.15 -1.03 13.08
C PRO A 267 26.90 0.24 13.47
#